data_6269267f88f1c6714d2acede53f563a6
#
_entry.id   6269267f88f1c6714d2acede53f563a6
#
_cell.length_a   1.000
_cell.length_b   1.000
_cell.length_c   1.000
_cell.angle_alpha   90.00
_cell.angle_beta   90.00
_cell.angle_gamma   90.00
#
_symmetry.space_group_name_H-M   'P 1'
#
loop_
_entity.id
_entity.type
_entity.pdbx_description
1 polymer ?
#
loop_
_entity_poly.entity_id
_entity_poly.type
_entity_poly.pdbx_seq_one_letter_code
_entity_poly.pdbx_strand_id
1 'polypeptide(L)'
;MNNEWLSYVWQHYNILGSLAALAGIASIIIVGKRLAFSVPALGEMRALNKEKDKERWAQEKYPPVVRATQNVGKYLNLAFFTVLLPFCITFSPQPVWEILLDIFIILMFYDFFYYVAHRFWFHGQGPMRKIHAVHHQA
;
A
#
# COMPACT_ATOMS: atom_id res chain seq x y z
N MET A 1 11.20 -14.19 36.62
CA MET A 1 10.37 -13.41 35.65
C MET A 1 9.78 -14.41 34.68
N ASN A 2 8.48 -14.65 34.78
CA ASN A 2 7.81 -15.67 34.01
C ASN A 2 7.79 -15.28 32.53
N ASN A 3 8.21 -16.19 31.65
CA ASN A 3 8.23 -15.97 30.20
C ASN A 3 6.82 -16.12 29.55
N GLU A 4 5.76 -15.94 30.34
CA GLU A 4 4.37 -16.11 29.91
C GLU A 4 4.00 -15.16 28.77
N TRP A 5 4.50 -13.92 28.82
CA TRP A 5 4.28 -12.96 27.74
C TRP A 5 4.98 -13.38 26.44
N LEU A 6 6.18 -13.98 26.52
CA LEU A 6 6.88 -14.50 25.35
C LEU A 6 6.11 -15.66 24.72
N SER A 7 5.62 -16.60 25.55
CA SER A 7 4.80 -17.70 25.03
C SER A 7 3.51 -17.22 24.38
N TYR A 8 2.86 -16.22 24.97
CA TYR A 8 1.68 -15.58 24.38
C TYR A 8 1.98 -14.95 23.01
N VAL A 9 3.08 -14.19 22.90
CA VAL A 9 3.52 -13.58 21.64
C VAL A 9 3.74 -14.64 20.57
N TRP A 10 4.47 -15.70 20.89
CA TRP A 10 4.76 -16.78 19.93
C TRP A 10 3.50 -17.55 19.48
N GLN A 11 2.54 -17.72 20.37
CA GLN A 11 1.27 -18.41 20.04
C GLN A 11 0.42 -17.59 19.06
N HIS A 12 0.51 -16.26 19.09
CA HIS A 12 -0.30 -15.37 18.25
C HIS A 12 0.45 -14.82 17.04
N TYR A 13 1.76 -15.09 16.92
CA TYR A 13 2.59 -14.58 15.83
C TYR A 13 2.58 -15.52 14.63
N ASN A 14 1.68 -15.25 13.66
CA ASN A 14 1.53 -16.05 12.45
C ASN A 14 2.34 -15.48 11.28
N ILE A 15 3.67 -15.65 11.32
CA ILE A 15 4.54 -15.16 10.24
C ILE A 15 4.30 -15.88 8.91
N LEU A 16 3.97 -17.17 8.95
CA LEU A 16 3.68 -17.93 7.73
C LEU A 16 2.41 -17.41 7.04
N GLY A 17 1.39 -17.05 7.83
CA GLY A 17 0.19 -16.39 7.32
C GLY A 17 0.49 -15.06 6.68
N SER A 18 1.34 -14.24 7.30
CA SER A 18 1.77 -12.96 6.74
C SER A 18 2.55 -13.12 5.44
N LEU A 19 3.46 -14.08 5.36
CA LEU A 19 4.20 -14.37 4.13
C LEU A 19 3.29 -14.91 3.02
N ALA A 20 2.32 -15.76 3.35
CA ALA A 20 1.32 -16.25 2.40
C ALA A 20 0.46 -15.10 1.86
N ALA A 21 0.02 -14.17 2.72
CA ALA A 21 -0.71 -12.98 2.31
C ALA A 21 0.13 -12.09 1.38
N LEU A 22 1.41 -11.87 1.71
CA LEU A 22 2.33 -11.10 0.85
C LEU A 22 2.50 -11.76 -0.53
N ALA A 23 2.69 -13.08 -0.56
CA ALA A 23 2.80 -13.84 -1.81
C ALA A 23 1.50 -13.77 -2.63
N GLY A 24 0.35 -13.86 -1.97
CA GLY A 24 -0.98 -13.71 -2.59
C GLY A 24 -1.16 -12.32 -3.21
N ILE A 25 -0.86 -11.26 -2.47
CA ILE A 25 -0.91 -9.88 -2.96
C ILE A 25 0.03 -9.69 -4.16
N ALA A 26 1.27 -10.15 -4.07
CA ALA A 26 2.22 -10.07 -5.17
C ALA A 26 1.71 -10.80 -6.42
N SER A 27 1.13 -12.00 -6.26
CA SER A 27 0.54 -12.78 -7.34
C SER A 27 -0.62 -12.05 -8.00
N ILE A 28 -1.55 -11.49 -7.21
CA ILE A 28 -2.69 -10.72 -7.72
C ILE A 28 -2.20 -9.49 -8.52
N ILE A 29 -1.19 -8.78 -8.00
CA ILE A 29 -0.62 -7.62 -8.70
C ILE A 29 0.02 -8.03 -10.03
N ILE A 30 0.79 -9.11 -10.06
CA ILE A 30 1.49 -9.58 -11.28
C ILE A 30 0.48 -10.04 -12.32
N VAL A 31 -0.47 -10.90 -11.92
CA VAL A 31 -1.51 -11.43 -12.82
C VAL A 31 -2.44 -10.30 -13.27
N GLY A 32 -2.91 -9.48 -12.34
CA GLY A 32 -3.78 -8.34 -12.64
C GLY A 32 -3.16 -7.35 -13.62
N LYS A 33 -1.87 -7.02 -13.44
CA LYS A 33 -1.14 -6.19 -14.41
C LYS A 33 -1.04 -6.85 -15.79
N ARG A 34 -0.77 -8.14 -15.86
CA ARG A 34 -0.71 -8.85 -17.14
C ARG A 34 -2.05 -8.83 -17.86
N LEU A 35 -3.13 -9.12 -17.14
CA LEU A 35 -4.49 -9.09 -17.68
C LEU A 35 -4.92 -7.67 -18.09
N ALA A 36 -4.71 -6.68 -17.23
CA ALA A 36 -5.07 -5.30 -17.53
C ALA A 36 -4.35 -4.78 -18.78
N PHE A 37 -3.04 -5.01 -18.89
CA PHE A 37 -2.27 -4.52 -20.03
C PHE A 37 -2.32 -5.42 -21.28
N SER A 38 -3.05 -6.52 -21.26
CA SER A 38 -3.44 -7.23 -22.48
C SER A 38 -4.56 -6.51 -23.26
N VAL A 39 -5.29 -5.60 -22.61
CA VAL A 39 -6.26 -4.73 -23.26
C VAL A 39 -5.51 -3.60 -23.99
N PRO A 40 -5.68 -3.46 -25.34
CA PRO A 40 -4.88 -2.52 -26.14
C PRO A 40 -4.88 -1.08 -25.60
N ALA A 41 -6.05 -0.53 -25.27
CA ALA A 41 -6.18 0.82 -24.75
C ALA A 41 -5.41 1.05 -23.43
N LEU A 42 -5.40 0.06 -22.53
CA LEU A 42 -4.62 0.12 -21.28
C LEU A 42 -3.12 -0.04 -21.53
N GLY A 43 -2.76 -0.81 -22.55
CA GLY A 43 -1.37 -0.94 -23.02
C GLY A 43 -0.82 0.37 -23.55
N GLU A 44 -1.57 1.07 -24.39
CA GLU A 44 -1.23 2.40 -24.93
C GLU A 44 -1.12 3.44 -23.80
N MET A 45 -2.10 3.49 -22.90
CA MET A 45 -2.05 4.36 -21.73
C MET A 45 -0.78 4.12 -20.88
N ARG A 46 -0.38 2.85 -20.70
CA ARG A 46 0.85 2.50 -19.99
C ARG A 46 2.09 3.01 -20.73
N ALA A 47 2.12 2.94 -22.06
CA ALA A 47 3.23 3.44 -22.86
C ALA A 47 3.39 4.96 -22.70
N LEU A 48 2.28 5.71 -22.80
CA LEU A 48 2.26 7.15 -22.58
C LEU A 48 2.71 7.53 -21.16
N ASN A 49 2.23 6.81 -20.13
CA ASN A 49 2.68 7.05 -18.75
C ASN A 49 4.17 6.82 -18.57
N LYS A 50 4.75 5.79 -19.20
CA LYS A 50 6.20 5.55 -19.15
C LYS A 50 7.02 6.67 -19.80
N GLU A 51 6.50 7.27 -20.86
CA GLU A 51 7.14 8.40 -21.52
C GLU A 51 7.13 9.64 -20.61
N LYS A 52 5.98 9.95 -20.02
CA LYS A 52 5.86 11.02 -19.02
C LYS A 52 6.74 10.78 -17.78
N ASP A 53 6.83 9.55 -17.32
CA ASP A 53 7.72 9.21 -16.21
C ASP A 53 9.20 9.49 -16.56
N LYS A 54 9.64 9.21 -17.78
CA LYS A 54 11.01 9.56 -18.21
C LYS A 54 11.28 11.06 -18.14
N GLU A 55 10.31 11.88 -18.59
CA GLU A 55 10.38 13.33 -18.51
C GLU A 55 10.51 13.81 -17.06
N ARG A 56 9.71 13.22 -16.14
CA ARG A 56 9.77 13.54 -14.70
C ARG A 56 11.10 13.14 -14.07
N TRP A 57 11.61 11.94 -14.40
CA TRP A 57 12.89 11.47 -13.89
C TRP A 57 14.09 12.29 -14.39
N ALA A 58 13.95 13.03 -15.48
CA ALA A 58 14.95 13.96 -15.98
C ALA A 58 14.99 15.28 -15.18
N GLN A 59 13.99 15.58 -14.36
CA GLN A 59 13.97 16.76 -13.50
C GLN A 59 14.86 16.59 -12.28
N GLU A 60 15.72 17.55 -11.99
CA GLU A 60 16.69 17.48 -10.89
C GLU A 60 16.03 17.23 -9.51
N LYS A 61 14.88 17.84 -9.25
CA LYS A 61 14.20 17.79 -7.95
C LYS A 61 13.35 16.53 -7.73
N TYR A 62 12.93 15.86 -8.81
CA TYR A 62 11.99 14.74 -8.71
C TYR A 62 12.60 13.44 -8.17
N PRO A 63 13.75 12.93 -8.67
CA PRO A 63 14.32 11.68 -8.24
C PRO A 63 14.65 11.60 -6.72
N PRO A 64 15.21 12.64 -6.07
CA PRO A 64 15.49 12.59 -4.63
C PRO A 64 14.22 12.39 -3.79
N VAL A 65 13.14 13.11 -4.12
CA VAL A 65 11.86 13.03 -3.40
C VAL A 65 11.24 11.65 -3.57
N VAL A 66 11.21 11.14 -4.81
CA VAL A 66 10.64 9.82 -5.10
C VAL A 66 11.42 8.71 -4.37
N ARG A 67 12.75 8.76 -4.39
CA ARG A 67 13.59 7.77 -3.68
C ARG A 67 13.36 7.82 -2.17
N ALA A 68 13.27 9.01 -1.58
CA ALA A 68 12.98 9.17 -0.16
C ALA A 68 11.61 8.55 0.19
N THR A 69 10.56 8.84 -0.59
CA THR A 69 9.22 8.29 -0.41
C THR A 69 9.19 6.77 -0.56
N GLN A 70 9.88 6.24 -1.58
CA GLN A 70 9.99 4.79 -1.80
C GLN A 70 10.70 4.08 -0.64
N ASN A 71 11.75 4.67 -0.08
CA ASN A 71 12.45 4.12 1.08
C ASN A 71 11.56 4.09 2.31
N VAL A 72 10.85 5.18 2.61
CA VAL A 72 9.89 5.21 3.72
C VAL A 72 8.81 4.15 3.51
N GLY A 73 8.22 4.08 2.32
CA GLY A 73 7.21 3.06 1.99
C GLY A 73 7.73 1.63 2.14
N LYS A 74 8.97 1.37 1.72
CA LYS A 74 9.62 0.06 1.88
C LYS A 74 9.75 -0.34 3.35
N TYR A 75 10.23 0.55 4.20
CA TYR A 75 10.40 0.25 5.63
C TYR A 75 9.06 0.11 6.35
N LEU A 76 8.07 0.94 6.02
CA LEU A 76 6.71 0.81 6.56
C LEU A 76 6.06 -0.51 6.16
N ASN A 77 6.18 -0.91 4.89
CA ASN A 77 5.67 -2.21 4.44
C ASN A 77 6.39 -3.37 5.12
N LEU A 78 7.73 -3.29 5.26
CA LEU A 78 8.49 -4.31 5.97
C LEU A 78 8.00 -4.45 7.41
N ALA A 79 7.86 -3.34 8.14
CA ALA A 79 7.36 -3.34 9.51
C ALA A 79 5.92 -3.87 9.59
N PHE A 80 5.06 -3.48 8.66
CA PHE A 80 3.68 -3.98 8.60
C PHE A 80 3.63 -5.50 8.43
N PHE A 81 4.32 -6.04 7.44
CA PHE A 81 4.28 -7.48 7.15
C PHE A 81 5.03 -8.35 8.16
N THR A 82 6.02 -7.79 8.87
CA THR A 82 6.81 -8.56 9.84
C THR A 82 6.40 -8.33 11.29
N VAL A 83 5.82 -7.18 11.62
CA VAL A 83 5.48 -6.84 13.01
C VAL A 83 3.98 -6.82 13.23
N LEU A 84 3.20 -6.14 12.39
CA LEU A 84 1.76 -5.93 12.64
C LEU A 84 0.90 -7.08 12.09
N LEU A 85 1.05 -7.39 10.81
CA LEU A 85 0.18 -8.35 10.14
C LEU A 85 0.23 -9.76 10.77
N PRO A 86 1.39 -10.29 11.23
CA PRO A 86 1.44 -11.63 11.83
C PRO A 86 0.55 -11.81 13.07
N PHE A 87 0.23 -10.73 13.79
CA PHE A 87 -0.68 -10.77 14.93
C PHE A 87 -2.16 -10.63 14.54
N CYS A 88 -2.43 -10.10 13.36
CA CYS A 88 -3.79 -9.78 12.92
C CYS A 88 -4.35 -10.81 11.93
N ILE A 89 -3.47 -11.61 11.31
CA ILE A 89 -3.89 -12.49 10.22
C ILE A 89 -4.35 -13.84 10.75
N THR A 90 -5.58 -14.21 10.36
CA THR A 90 -6.16 -15.52 10.61
C THR A 90 -6.71 -16.09 9.32
N PHE A 91 -6.73 -17.42 9.18
CA PHE A 91 -7.36 -18.11 8.06
C PHE A 91 -8.62 -18.82 8.56
N SER A 92 -9.68 -18.07 8.70
CA SER A 92 -11.00 -18.61 9.03
C SER A 92 -11.82 -18.73 7.75
N PRO A 93 -12.49 -19.86 7.49
CA PRO A 93 -13.45 -19.95 6.40
C PRO A 93 -14.55 -18.92 6.61
N GLN A 94 -14.77 -18.07 5.61
CA GLN A 94 -15.84 -17.06 5.62
C GLN A 94 -16.69 -17.22 4.36
N PRO A 95 -18.02 -16.99 4.44
CA PRO A 95 -18.86 -16.89 3.28
C PRO A 95 -18.40 -15.76 2.36
N VAL A 96 -18.51 -15.96 1.05
CA VAL A 96 -18.03 -14.96 0.05
C VAL A 96 -18.70 -13.60 0.24
N TRP A 97 -19.95 -13.55 0.63
CA TRP A 97 -20.67 -12.28 0.85
C TRP A 97 -20.10 -11.47 2.04
N GLU A 98 -19.62 -12.14 3.10
CA GLU A 98 -18.94 -11.47 4.22
C GLU A 98 -17.62 -10.87 3.76
N ILE A 99 -16.85 -11.61 2.99
CA ILE A 99 -15.58 -11.11 2.40
C ILE A 99 -15.85 -9.86 1.54
N LEU A 100 -16.88 -9.89 0.70
CA LEU A 100 -17.26 -8.74 -0.13
C LEU A 100 -17.70 -7.54 0.69
N LEU A 101 -18.47 -7.79 1.75
CA LEU A 101 -18.91 -6.75 2.69
C LEU A 101 -17.74 -6.12 3.43
N ASP A 102 -16.81 -6.94 3.93
CA ASP A 102 -15.60 -6.48 4.61
C ASP A 102 -14.73 -5.62 3.69
N ILE A 103 -14.53 -6.05 2.44
CA ILE A 103 -13.81 -5.27 1.43
C ILE A 103 -14.51 -3.94 1.20
N PHE A 104 -15.84 -3.93 1.03
CA PHE A 104 -16.61 -2.71 0.83
C PHE A 104 -16.47 -1.75 2.03
N ILE A 105 -16.62 -2.25 3.24
CA ILE A 105 -16.49 -1.46 4.47
C ILE A 105 -15.07 -0.87 4.57
N ILE A 106 -14.03 -1.69 4.37
CA ILE A 106 -12.64 -1.24 4.42
C ILE A 106 -12.38 -0.14 3.39
N LEU A 107 -12.84 -0.31 2.15
CA LEU A 107 -12.66 0.70 1.10
C LEU A 107 -13.40 2.00 1.43
N MET A 108 -14.64 1.94 1.94
CA MET A 108 -15.40 3.12 2.34
C MET A 108 -14.70 3.89 3.48
N PHE A 109 -14.19 3.18 4.50
CA PHE A 109 -13.41 3.80 5.57
C PHE A 109 -12.10 4.40 5.05
N TYR A 110 -11.39 3.67 4.20
CA TYR A 110 -10.16 4.15 3.58
C TYR A 110 -10.40 5.45 2.80
N ASP A 111 -11.40 5.48 1.93
CA ASP A 111 -11.72 6.65 1.11
C ASP A 111 -12.14 7.84 1.98
N PHE A 112 -12.93 7.60 3.03
CA PHE A 112 -13.32 8.65 3.97
C PHE A 112 -12.10 9.25 4.67
N PHE A 113 -11.24 8.42 5.27
CA PHE A 113 -10.05 8.91 5.97
C PHE A 113 -9.03 9.54 5.02
N TYR A 114 -8.89 8.95 3.82
CA TYR A 114 -8.05 9.54 2.78
C TYR A 114 -8.56 10.92 2.37
N TYR A 115 -9.86 11.08 2.15
CA TYR A 115 -10.46 12.38 1.83
C TYR A 115 -10.23 13.42 2.93
N VAL A 116 -10.46 13.04 4.19
CA VAL A 116 -10.25 13.93 5.35
C VAL A 116 -8.78 14.32 5.46
N ALA A 117 -7.86 13.36 5.40
CA ALA A 117 -6.42 13.62 5.45
C ALA A 117 -5.98 14.49 4.27
N HIS A 118 -6.41 14.16 3.06
CA HIS A 118 -6.06 14.90 1.85
C HIS A 118 -6.54 16.34 1.92
N ARG A 119 -7.80 16.55 2.28
CA ARG A 119 -8.40 17.89 2.34
C ARG A 119 -7.82 18.76 3.47
N PHE A 120 -7.69 18.21 4.67
CA PHE A 120 -7.35 19.02 5.85
C PHE A 120 -5.86 19.03 6.17
N TRP A 121 -5.14 17.93 5.95
CA TRP A 121 -3.71 17.87 6.25
C TRP A 121 -2.84 18.23 5.05
N PHE A 122 -3.17 17.76 3.86
CA PHE A 122 -2.36 18.00 2.68
C PHE A 122 -2.67 19.33 2.00
N HIS A 123 -3.93 19.72 1.92
CA HIS A 123 -4.35 21.04 1.38
C HIS A 123 -4.58 22.10 2.46
N GLY A 124 -4.52 21.75 3.74
CA GLY A 124 -4.59 22.66 4.87
C GLY A 124 -3.35 23.57 4.99
N GLN A 125 -3.27 24.34 6.07
CA GLN A 125 -2.13 25.24 6.33
C GLN A 125 -0.97 24.57 7.08
N GLY A 126 -0.99 23.24 7.25
CA GLY A 126 -0.01 22.48 8.01
C GLY A 126 1.31 22.21 7.25
N PRO A 127 2.30 21.62 7.93
CA PRO A 127 3.60 21.29 7.33
C PRO A 127 3.50 20.31 6.16
N MET A 128 2.49 19.45 6.15
CA MET A 128 2.26 18.48 5.08
C MET A 128 1.91 19.14 3.73
N ARG A 129 1.39 20.38 3.73
CA ARG A 129 1.12 21.14 2.50
C ARG A 129 2.38 21.31 1.65
N LYS A 130 3.54 21.57 2.27
CA LYS A 130 4.80 21.79 1.54
C LYS A 130 5.27 20.51 0.85
N ILE A 131 5.10 19.37 1.52
CA ILE A 131 5.46 18.05 0.97
C ILE A 131 4.50 17.68 -0.16
N HIS A 132 3.22 17.93 0.03
CA HIS A 132 2.18 17.63 -0.95
C HIS A 132 2.25 18.52 -2.20
N ALA A 133 2.61 19.81 -2.02
CA ALA A 133 2.80 20.73 -3.14
C ALA A 133 3.87 20.25 -4.14
N VAL A 134 4.92 19.57 -3.67
CA VAL A 134 5.94 18.97 -4.55
C VAL A 134 5.32 17.87 -5.43
N HIS A 135 4.39 17.09 -4.88
CA HIS A 135 3.69 16.05 -5.63
C HIS A 135 2.80 16.62 -6.75
N HIS A 136 2.18 17.78 -6.55
CA HIS A 136 1.37 18.45 -7.56
C HIS A 136 2.18 19.20 -8.63
N GLN A 137 3.45 19.51 -8.35
CA GLN A 137 4.36 20.17 -9.31
C GLN A 137 5.11 19.19 -10.21
N ALA A 138 5.02 17.89 -9.91
CA ALA A 138 5.57 16.81 -10.69
C ALA A 138 4.50 16.23 -11.64
#